data_a20a6a704c4dd2d5e3348b127d6beac7
#
_entry.id   a20a6a704c4dd2d5e3348b127d6beac7
#
_cell.length_a   1.000
_cell.length_b   1.000
_cell.length_c   1.000
_cell.angle_alpha   90.00
_cell.angle_beta   90.00
_cell.angle_gamma   90.00
#
_symmetry.space_group_name_H-M   'P 1'
#
loop_
_entity.id
_entity.type
_entity.pdbx_description
1 polymer ?
#
loop_
_entity_poly.entity_id
_entity_poly.type
_entity_poly.pdbx_seq_one_letter_code
_entity_poly.pdbx_strand_id
1 'polypeptide(L)'
;MRLLEFHYYAIDYQVLSRSAIMGGKSVLVIGGGGREHSLCLELSKSSKVSEVHCCPGNAGTSLIATNHSVSLSDIESVVSLAEKLKVDLVVVGPEAPLCDGLANELTNSGIPCFGPTLELANLEGSKLYAKEIMSKVGVPTASYHILSKDSDIDSALDEFSQNPWVVKRDVLAGGKGVVVTSDRKEAKSFIEQSIISDEKVLLEEFLPGEEASMLVVMDGSDFICLPASQDHKRAYDGDQGPNTGGMGAYCPAPVVTNEVKEKTISRIVKPMHDYLSSLKTPYRGVLYVGLMITESGDPNVVEFNVRFGDPECQITLPLIQSDIFELLHCSSIDKLSTIDVDFSDKHTLTVVLAAEGYPSNPIKGRVISGLHGINNPESWINHAGTGFNQNGEIISTGGRVLSCSAIGDTLSDAAKNAYQLLSTVELEGSHHRTDIGHRAL
;
A
#
# COMPACT_ATOMS: atom_id res chain seq x y z
N MET A 1 -46.08 6.98 7.07
CA MET A 1 -45.09 6.58 8.05
C MET A 1 -44.83 5.08 7.82
N ARG A 2 -43.99 4.73 6.83
CA ARG A 2 -43.51 3.37 6.53
C ARG A 2 -42.07 3.34 6.97
N LEU A 3 -41.79 2.58 8.02
CA LEU A 3 -40.45 2.15 8.40
C LEU A 3 -39.91 1.32 7.25
N LEU A 4 -38.94 1.84 6.53
CA LEU A 4 -38.08 1.07 5.65
C LEU A 4 -37.22 0.19 6.55
N GLU A 5 -37.56 -1.09 6.59
CA GLU A 5 -36.67 -2.13 7.13
C GLU A 5 -35.44 -2.19 6.24
N PHE A 6 -34.38 -1.58 6.71
CA PHE A 6 -33.03 -1.81 6.19
C PHE A 6 -32.61 -3.21 6.60
N HIS A 7 -32.81 -4.20 5.73
CA HIS A 7 -32.15 -5.48 5.84
C HIS A 7 -30.69 -5.26 5.44
N TYR A 8 -29.89 -4.87 6.44
CA TYR A 8 -28.46 -4.71 6.32
C TYR A 8 -27.77 -6.05 6.33
N TYR A 9 -27.01 -6.32 5.28
CA TYR A 9 -25.78 -7.09 5.15
C TYR A 9 -25.55 -8.14 6.26
N ALA A 10 -26.15 -9.29 6.10
CA ALA A 10 -25.72 -10.49 6.80
C ALA A 10 -24.56 -11.15 6.02
N ILE A 11 -23.40 -10.51 5.97
CA ILE A 11 -22.23 -11.23 6.40
C ILE A 11 -22.54 -11.47 7.87
N ASP A 12 -22.49 -12.72 8.32
CA ASP A 12 -22.39 -13.04 9.73
C ASP A 12 -21.01 -12.57 10.25
N TYR A 13 -20.72 -11.28 10.10
CA TYR A 13 -20.09 -10.59 11.17
C TYR A 13 -21.17 -10.60 12.26
N GLN A 14 -21.17 -11.64 13.09
CA GLN A 14 -21.51 -11.41 14.46
C GLN A 14 -20.70 -10.15 14.81
N VAL A 15 -21.31 -8.99 14.64
CA VAL A 15 -21.11 -7.91 15.58
C VAL A 15 -21.53 -8.59 16.88
N LEU A 16 -20.55 -9.34 17.44
CA LEU A 16 -20.52 -9.65 18.83
C LEU A 16 -20.89 -8.31 19.42
N SER A 17 -22.09 -8.24 19.98
CA SER A 17 -22.44 -7.14 20.89
C SER A 17 -21.24 -7.13 21.85
N ARG A 18 -20.22 -6.30 21.51
CA ARG A 18 -19.05 -6.10 22.31
C ARG A 18 -19.62 -5.51 23.59
N SER A 19 -19.97 -6.37 24.55
CA SER A 19 -20.03 -5.96 25.95
C SER A 19 -18.74 -5.19 26.11
N ALA A 20 -18.85 -3.88 26.36
CA ALA A 20 -17.73 -2.94 26.44
C ALA A 20 -16.61 -3.63 27.20
N ILE A 21 -15.54 -4.02 26.48
CA ILE A 21 -14.34 -4.54 27.14
C ILE A 21 -13.84 -3.36 27.91
N MET A 22 -14.09 -3.33 29.23
CA MET A 22 -13.63 -2.26 30.09
C MET A 22 -12.10 -2.20 29.97
N GLY A 23 -11.59 -1.16 29.28
CA GLY A 23 -10.17 -0.96 29.02
C GLY A 23 -9.66 -1.41 27.64
N GLY A 24 -10.54 -1.67 26.65
CA GLY A 24 -10.12 -1.95 25.27
C GLY A 24 -9.49 -0.70 24.60
N LYS A 25 -8.65 -0.96 23.59
CA LYS A 25 -7.86 0.06 22.87
C LYS A 25 -8.68 0.76 21.79
N SER A 26 -8.40 2.05 21.57
CA SER A 26 -8.96 2.87 20.51
C SER A 26 -7.89 3.14 19.46
N VAL A 27 -8.22 2.96 18.18
CA VAL A 27 -7.29 3.14 17.05
C VAL A 27 -7.88 4.07 16.01
N LEU A 28 -7.08 5.01 15.49
CA LEU A 28 -7.43 5.88 14.39
C LEU A 28 -6.59 5.51 13.15
N VAL A 29 -7.28 5.10 12.07
CA VAL A 29 -6.66 4.84 10.77
C VAL A 29 -6.81 6.09 9.89
N ILE A 30 -5.69 6.58 9.36
CA ILE A 30 -5.65 7.76 8.48
C ILE A 30 -5.70 7.30 7.03
N GLY A 31 -6.65 7.82 6.25
CA GLY A 31 -6.87 7.54 4.84
C GLY A 31 -8.27 7.03 4.55
N GLY A 32 -8.54 6.66 3.30
CA GLY A 32 -9.88 6.23 2.87
C GLY A 32 -9.86 5.31 1.65
N GLY A 33 -8.72 4.65 1.38
CA GLY A 33 -8.54 3.69 0.30
C GLY A 33 -8.83 2.24 0.70
N GLY A 34 -8.53 1.31 -0.21
CA GLY A 34 -8.68 -0.13 0.02
C GLY A 34 -7.74 -0.64 1.11
N ARG A 35 -6.53 -0.09 1.18
CA ARG A 35 -5.56 -0.32 2.23
C ARG A 35 -6.12 0.03 3.61
N GLU A 36 -6.71 1.23 3.75
CA GLU A 36 -7.26 1.67 5.02
C GLU A 36 -8.50 0.86 5.42
N HIS A 37 -9.32 0.44 4.46
CA HIS A 37 -10.42 -0.47 4.75
C HIS A 37 -9.90 -1.83 5.26
N SER A 38 -8.85 -2.38 4.64
CA SER A 38 -8.22 -3.62 5.10
C SER A 38 -7.62 -3.48 6.51
N LEU A 39 -6.95 -2.36 6.81
CA LEU A 39 -6.44 -2.06 8.14
C LEU A 39 -7.57 -1.98 9.19
N CYS A 40 -8.65 -1.25 8.90
CA CYS A 40 -9.81 -1.18 9.78
C CYS A 40 -10.45 -2.56 10.02
N LEU A 41 -10.55 -3.37 8.96
CA LEU A 41 -11.10 -4.72 9.03
C LEU A 41 -10.27 -5.62 9.94
N GLU A 42 -8.96 -5.66 9.76
CA GLU A 42 -8.08 -6.52 10.57
C GLU A 42 -7.97 -6.01 12.02
N LEU A 43 -7.87 -4.69 12.23
CA LEU A 43 -7.91 -4.10 13.57
C LEU A 43 -9.23 -4.39 14.30
N SER A 44 -10.35 -4.42 13.58
CA SER A 44 -11.63 -4.75 14.16
C SER A 44 -11.75 -6.19 14.65
N LYS A 45 -10.91 -7.11 14.18
CA LYS A 45 -10.85 -8.51 14.64
C LYS A 45 -10.04 -8.68 15.92
N SER A 46 -9.17 -7.70 16.26
CA SER A 46 -8.35 -7.77 17.48
C SER A 46 -9.21 -7.74 18.74
N SER A 47 -8.97 -8.70 19.63
CA SER A 47 -9.63 -8.74 20.95
C SER A 47 -9.17 -7.61 21.90
N LYS A 48 -8.08 -6.94 21.55
CA LYS A 48 -7.52 -5.81 22.30
C LYS A 48 -8.14 -4.46 21.92
N VAL A 49 -8.76 -4.37 20.73
CA VAL A 49 -9.34 -3.14 20.19
C VAL A 49 -10.83 -3.08 20.47
N SER A 50 -11.29 -2.02 21.14
CA SER A 50 -12.72 -1.76 21.41
C SER A 50 -13.34 -0.80 20.39
N GLU A 51 -12.54 0.14 19.85
CA GLU A 51 -13.00 1.18 18.94
C GLU A 51 -12.02 1.35 17.77
N VAL A 52 -12.56 1.33 16.55
CA VAL A 52 -11.83 1.68 15.33
C VAL A 52 -12.44 2.93 14.74
N HIS A 53 -11.60 3.92 14.51
CA HIS A 53 -11.94 5.18 13.83
C HIS A 53 -11.19 5.25 12.51
N CYS A 54 -11.77 5.93 11.51
CA CYS A 54 -11.13 6.15 10.23
C CYS A 54 -11.27 7.61 9.77
N CYS A 55 -10.27 8.20 9.16
CA CYS A 55 -10.28 9.58 8.74
C CYS A 55 -9.61 9.73 7.37
N PRO A 56 -10.32 10.15 6.31
CA PRO A 56 -11.76 10.40 6.26
C PRO A 56 -12.61 9.12 6.15
N GLY A 57 -11.98 7.97 5.78
CA GLY A 57 -12.67 6.72 5.51
C GLY A 57 -13.41 6.69 4.16
N ASN A 58 -14.19 5.64 3.94
CA ASN A 58 -15.02 5.43 2.75
C ASN A 58 -16.35 4.74 3.12
N ALA A 59 -17.15 4.34 2.14
CA ALA A 59 -18.43 3.68 2.41
C ALA A 59 -18.26 2.34 3.15
N GLY A 60 -17.19 1.56 2.85
CA GLY A 60 -16.91 0.28 3.51
C GLY A 60 -16.41 0.47 4.95
N THR A 61 -15.52 1.41 5.20
CA THR A 61 -15.03 1.66 6.56
C THR A 61 -16.15 2.11 7.50
N SER A 62 -17.19 2.79 7.00
CA SER A 62 -18.33 3.18 7.81
C SER A 62 -19.18 2.01 8.35
N LEU A 63 -18.98 0.81 7.82
CA LEU A 63 -19.67 -0.42 8.28
C LEU A 63 -18.96 -1.07 9.48
N ILE A 64 -17.66 -0.80 9.65
CA ILE A 64 -16.79 -1.49 10.62
C ILE A 64 -16.04 -0.54 11.55
N ALA A 65 -16.06 0.74 11.27
CA ALA A 65 -15.37 1.81 12.01
C ALA A 65 -16.23 3.08 12.05
N THR A 66 -15.85 4.04 12.89
CA THR A 66 -16.44 5.38 12.88
C THR A 66 -15.62 6.29 11.97
N ASN A 67 -16.23 6.75 10.88
CA ASN A 67 -15.58 7.69 9.97
C ASN A 67 -15.65 9.14 10.49
N HIS A 68 -14.58 9.90 10.27
CA HIS A 68 -14.45 11.31 10.66
C HIS A 68 -14.05 12.16 9.46
N SER A 69 -14.91 13.12 9.08
CA SER A 69 -14.67 13.99 7.92
C SER A 69 -13.71 15.13 8.26
N VAL A 70 -12.41 14.82 8.33
CA VAL A 70 -11.33 15.79 8.49
C VAL A 70 -10.40 15.71 7.26
N SER A 71 -9.93 16.86 6.79
CA SER A 71 -8.99 16.91 5.66
C SER A 71 -7.61 16.42 6.11
N LEU A 72 -7.01 15.49 5.35
CA LEU A 72 -5.67 14.97 5.65
C LEU A 72 -4.55 16.01 5.42
N SER A 73 -4.81 17.09 4.70
CA SER A 73 -3.88 18.21 4.53
C SER A 73 -3.89 19.17 5.72
N ASP A 74 -4.84 19.01 6.66
CA ASP A 74 -4.94 19.79 7.88
C ASP A 74 -4.42 18.94 9.06
N ILE A 75 -3.09 18.91 9.21
CA ILE A 75 -2.40 18.12 10.23
C ILE A 75 -2.88 18.46 11.64
N GLU A 76 -3.08 19.75 11.96
CA GLU A 76 -3.54 20.21 13.27
C GLU A 76 -4.92 19.64 13.63
N SER A 77 -5.84 19.65 12.67
CA SER A 77 -7.18 19.06 12.86
C SER A 77 -7.14 17.55 13.02
N VAL A 78 -6.23 16.84 12.33
CA VAL A 78 -6.04 15.39 12.51
C VAL A 78 -5.50 15.06 13.90
N VAL A 79 -4.50 15.80 14.38
CA VAL A 79 -3.94 15.63 15.74
C VAL A 79 -5.01 15.92 16.79
N SER A 80 -5.74 17.04 16.66
CA SER A 80 -6.84 17.40 17.56
C SER A 80 -7.94 16.32 17.60
N LEU A 81 -8.22 15.68 16.47
CA LEU A 81 -9.15 14.54 16.42
C LEU A 81 -8.61 13.37 17.25
N ALA A 82 -7.35 12.99 17.06
CA ALA A 82 -6.73 11.89 17.79
C ALA A 82 -6.70 12.14 19.31
N GLU A 83 -6.39 13.37 19.74
CA GLU A 83 -6.44 13.80 21.15
C GLU A 83 -7.87 13.73 21.73
N LYS A 84 -8.86 14.26 20.99
CA LYS A 84 -10.27 14.24 21.39
C LYS A 84 -10.79 12.81 21.56
N LEU A 85 -10.43 11.91 20.67
CA LEU A 85 -10.81 10.49 20.71
C LEU A 85 -9.99 9.70 21.75
N LYS A 86 -8.88 10.27 22.24
CA LYS A 86 -7.94 9.61 23.18
C LYS A 86 -7.46 8.27 22.65
N VAL A 87 -7.08 8.23 21.39
CA VAL A 87 -6.65 7.00 20.74
C VAL A 87 -5.33 6.48 21.32
N ASP A 88 -5.21 5.16 21.41
CA ASP A 88 -3.98 4.48 21.85
C ASP A 88 -2.97 4.33 20.71
N LEU A 89 -3.43 4.42 19.45
CA LEU A 89 -2.61 4.27 18.25
C LEU A 89 -3.21 5.04 17.08
N VAL A 90 -2.36 5.73 16.31
CA VAL A 90 -2.68 6.22 14.98
C VAL A 90 -1.91 5.40 13.95
N VAL A 91 -2.62 4.88 12.92
CA VAL A 91 -2.03 4.15 11.79
C VAL A 91 -2.18 5.01 10.54
N VAL A 92 -1.06 5.43 9.94
CA VAL A 92 -1.10 6.30 8.77
C VAL A 92 -1.05 5.44 7.50
N GLY A 93 -2.13 5.47 6.72
CA GLY A 93 -2.23 4.72 5.48
C GLY A 93 -1.49 5.36 4.32
N PRO A 94 -1.80 6.61 3.89
CA PRO A 94 -1.17 7.25 2.74
C PRO A 94 0.15 7.96 3.09
N GLU A 95 0.99 8.15 2.08
CA GLU A 95 2.31 8.79 2.21
C GLU A 95 2.26 10.30 2.45
N ALA A 96 1.28 10.99 1.85
CA ALA A 96 1.25 12.46 1.88
C ALA A 96 1.23 13.03 3.31
N PRO A 97 0.37 12.60 4.24
CA PRO A 97 0.41 13.08 5.62
C PRO A 97 1.73 12.81 6.34
N LEU A 98 2.44 11.73 6.00
CA LEU A 98 3.76 11.43 6.56
C LEU A 98 4.81 12.42 6.05
N CYS A 99 4.79 12.70 4.74
CA CYS A 99 5.66 13.69 4.10
C CYS A 99 5.32 15.13 4.55
N ASP A 100 4.12 15.36 5.05
CA ASP A 100 3.69 16.65 5.63
C ASP A 100 3.96 16.73 7.16
N GLY A 101 4.50 15.66 7.78
CA GLY A 101 4.95 15.66 9.17
C GLY A 101 3.91 15.25 10.22
N LEU A 102 2.83 14.56 9.83
CA LEU A 102 1.80 14.11 10.78
C LEU A 102 2.38 13.25 11.91
N ALA A 103 3.32 12.35 11.60
CA ALA A 103 3.93 11.50 12.63
C ALA A 103 4.75 12.30 13.65
N ASN A 104 5.38 13.43 13.24
CA ASN A 104 6.10 14.31 14.15
C ASN A 104 5.13 14.97 15.13
N GLU A 105 4.02 15.52 14.65
CA GLU A 105 3.04 16.22 15.49
C GLU A 105 2.32 15.25 16.45
N LEU A 106 1.96 14.04 16.00
CA LEU A 106 1.40 13.01 16.88
C LEU A 106 2.38 12.61 17.98
N THR A 107 3.66 12.42 17.63
CA THR A 107 4.71 12.08 18.60
C THR A 107 4.92 13.22 19.60
N ASN A 108 4.92 14.48 19.16
CA ASN A 108 5.00 15.67 20.03
C ASN A 108 3.82 15.75 21.01
N SER A 109 2.64 15.30 20.60
CA SER A 109 1.43 15.18 21.43
C SER A 109 1.42 13.92 22.31
N GLY A 110 2.45 13.07 22.25
CA GLY A 110 2.56 11.84 23.04
C GLY A 110 1.64 10.71 22.55
N ILE A 111 1.18 10.77 21.30
CA ILE A 111 0.29 9.76 20.69
C ILE A 111 1.15 8.78 19.89
N PRO A 112 1.10 7.46 20.18
CA PRO A 112 1.77 6.45 19.37
C PRO A 112 1.33 6.50 17.91
N CYS A 113 2.30 6.57 16.98
CA CYS A 113 2.04 6.64 15.54
C CYS A 113 2.77 5.52 14.81
N PHE A 114 2.03 4.72 14.07
CA PHE A 114 2.57 3.77 13.10
C PHE A 114 2.73 4.48 11.76
N GLY A 115 3.94 4.97 11.53
CA GLY A 115 4.37 5.75 10.37
C GLY A 115 5.63 6.54 10.73
N PRO A 116 6.60 6.69 9.79
CA PRO A 116 7.85 7.40 10.06
C PRO A 116 7.66 8.91 10.15
N THR A 117 8.64 9.57 10.75
CA THR A 117 8.73 11.04 10.77
C THR A 117 8.94 11.59 9.35
N LEU A 118 8.68 12.90 9.18
CA LEU A 118 8.86 13.62 7.91
C LEU A 118 10.25 13.38 7.28
N GLU A 119 11.30 13.39 8.11
CA GLU A 119 12.66 13.17 7.63
C GLU A 119 12.82 11.79 6.99
N LEU A 120 12.20 10.76 7.57
CA LEU A 120 12.28 9.39 7.11
C LEU A 120 11.21 9.04 6.07
N ALA A 121 10.10 9.80 6.02
CA ALA A 121 9.12 9.73 4.95
C ALA A 121 9.71 10.13 3.59
N ASN A 122 10.83 10.86 3.58
CA ASN A 122 11.59 11.17 2.37
C ASN A 122 12.18 9.92 1.67
N LEU A 123 12.22 8.74 2.30
CA LEU A 123 12.54 7.49 1.60
C LEU A 123 11.54 7.19 0.46
N GLU A 124 10.29 7.68 0.56
CA GLU A 124 9.30 7.65 -0.54
C GLU A 124 9.18 9.03 -1.22
N GLY A 125 9.26 10.11 -0.45
CA GLY A 125 9.07 11.48 -0.93
C GLY A 125 10.13 11.94 -1.92
N SER A 126 11.37 11.47 -1.78
CA SER A 126 12.49 11.77 -2.68
C SER A 126 13.22 10.48 -3.06
N LYS A 127 13.20 10.17 -4.35
CA LYS A 127 13.94 9.01 -4.89
C LYS A 127 15.44 9.23 -4.77
N LEU A 128 15.89 10.47 -4.91
CA LEU A 128 17.29 10.84 -4.71
C LEU A 128 17.74 10.55 -3.28
N TYR A 129 16.95 10.96 -2.28
CA TYR A 129 17.25 10.69 -0.87
C TYR A 129 17.33 9.18 -0.61
N ALA A 130 16.41 8.39 -1.16
CA ALA A 130 16.45 6.94 -1.05
C ALA A 130 17.71 6.35 -1.67
N LYS A 131 18.13 6.81 -2.86
CA LYS A 131 19.36 6.39 -3.53
C LYS A 131 20.62 6.73 -2.72
N GLU A 132 20.69 7.91 -2.12
CA GLU A 132 21.79 8.34 -1.26
C GLU A 132 21.92 7.43 -0.04
N ILE A 133 20.81 7.11 0.62
CA ILE A 133 20.82 6.16 1.76
C ILE A 133 21.25 4.76 1.30
N MET A 134 20.66 4.22 0.21
CA MET A 134 21.03 2.91 -0.31
C MET A 134 22.53 2.84 -0.64
N SER A 135 23.06 3.85 -1.30
CA SER A 135 24.50 3.94 -1.59
C SER A 135 25.34 3.95 -0.31
N LYS A 136 24.92 4.72 0.69
CA LYS A 136 25.63 4.85 1.98
C LYS A 136 25.73 3.54 2.74
N VAL A 137 24.69 2.68 2.68
CA VAL A 137 24.62 1.42 3.42
C VAL A 137 24.88 0.19 2.55
N GLY A 138 25.20 0.38 1.27
CA GLY A 138 25.56 -0.71 0.34
C GLY A 138 24.40 -1.57 -0.13
N VAL A 139 23.17 -1.03 -0.15
CA VAL A 139 21.97 -1.71 -0.65
C VAL A 139 21.97 -1.75 -2.17
N PRO A 140 21.78 -2.94 -2.80
CA PRO A 140 21.78 -3.07 -4.25
C PRO A 140 20.56 -2.41 -4.89
N THR A 141 20.80 -1.58 -5.88
CA THR A 141 19.77 -0.86 -6.68
C THR A 141 20.37 -0.51 -8.04
N ALA A 142 19.52 -0.09 -8.99
CA ALA A 142 19.94 0.36 -10.31
C ALA A 142 20.98 1.49 -10.23
N SER A 143 21.98 1.45 -11.10
CA SER A 143 22.88 2.59 -11.36
C SER A 143 22.07 3.77 -11.86
N TYR A 144 22.51 5.01 -11.58
CA TYR A 144 21.71 6.18 -11.93
C TYR A 144 22.54 7.43 -12.15
N HIS A 145 21.99 8.36 -12.94
CA HIS A 145 22.46 9.73 -13.07
C HIS A 145 21.41 10.71 -12.55
N ILE A 146 21.86 11.76 -11.90
CA ILE A 146 21.05 12.93 -11.55
C ILE A 146 21.23 13.95 -12.66
N LEU A 147 20.15 14.24 -13.38
CA LEU A 147 20.17 15.21 -14.48
C LEU A 147 19.49 16.51 -14.06
N SER A 148 20.09 17.62 -14.43
CA SER A 148 19.63 19.00 -14.22
C SER A 148 19.79 19.82 -15.49
N LYS A 149 19.47 21.11 -15.44
CA LYS A 149 19.58 22.02 -16.60
C LYS A 149 20.98 22.09 -17.23
N ASP A 150 22.03 21.81 -16.42
CA ASP A 150 23.42 21.93 -16.87
C ASP A 150 24.01 20.56 -17.29
N SER A 151 23.21 19.48 -17.27
CA SER A 151 23.65 18.12 -17.58
C SER A 151 23.67 17.85 -19.08
N ASP A 152 24.66 17.07 -19.54
CA ASP A 152 24.68 16.51 -20.89
C ASP A 152 23.77 15.29 -20.97
N ILE A 153 22.49 15.53 -21.33
CA ILE A 153 21.45 14.49 -21.39
C ILE A 153 21.81 13.42 -22.43
N ASP A 154 22.39 13.80 -23.55
CA ASP A 154 22.72 12.85 -24.62
C ASP A 154 23.82 11.89 -24.19
N SER A 155 24.85 12.39 -23.53
CA SER A 155 25.92 11.56 -22.95
C SER A 155 25.36 10.58 -21.90
N ALA A 156 24.50 11.06 -21.00
CA ALA A 156 23.89 10.20 -19.98
C ALA A 156 22.98 9.09 -20.59
N LEU A 157 22.22 9.40 -21.63
CA LEU A 157 21.42 8.42 -22.35
C LEU A 157 22.31 7.37 -23.06
N ASP A 158 23.48 7.75 -23.56
CA ASP A 158 24.40 6.81 -24.23
C ASP A 158 24.95 5.74 -23.27
N GLU A 159 25.15 6.06 -22.00
CA GLU A 159 25.64 5.10 -21.00
C GLU A 159 24.67 3.94 -20.77
N PHE A 160 23.35 4.17 -20.88
CA PHE A 160 22.31 3.14 -20.67
C PHE A 160 21.65 2.67 -21.98
N SER A 161 22.28 2.90 -23.13
CA SER A 161 21.70 2.65 -24.46
C SER A 161 21.44 1.18 -24.81
N GLN A 162 21.96 0.23 -24.04
CA GLN A 162 21.82 -1.22 -24.26
C GLN A 162 20.44 -1.78 -23.89
N ASN A 163 19.68 -1.05 -23.07
CA ASN A 163 18.37 -1.43 -22.53
C ASN A 163 17.41 -0.25 -22.63
N PRO A 164 16.12 -0.42 -22.36
CA PRO A 164 15.21 0.70 -22.18
C PRO A 164 15.72 1.68 -21.13
N TRP A 165 15.46 2.96 -21.31
CA TRP A 165 15.76 3.98 -20.31
C TRP A 165 14.66 4.04 -19.26
N VAL A 166 15.05 4.19 -17.99
CA VAL A 166 14.13 4.40 -16.87
C VAL A 166 14.33 5.82 -16.37
N VAL A 167 13.34 6.67 -16.57
CA VAL A 167 13.40 8.07 -16.12
C VAL A 167 12.39 8.27 -14.98
N LYS A 168 12.87 8.79 -13.84
CA LYS A 168 12.04 8.95 -12.63
C LYS A 168 12.11 10.40 -12.14
N ARG A 169 10.96 11.05 -12.01
CA ARG A 169 10.84 12.35 -11.35
C ARG A 169 11.10 12.19 -9.85
N ASP A 170 11.79 13.18 -9.26
CA ASP A 170 12.11 13.20 -7.82
C ASP A 170 11.01 13.87 -6.99
N VAL A 171 9.78 13.43 -7.19
CA VAL A 171 8.58 13.95 -6.50
C VAL A 171 7.60 12.82 -6.22
N LEU A 172 6.68 13.05 -5.27
CA LEU A 172 5.50 12.19 -5.10
C LEU A 172 4.59 12.34 -6.33
N ALA A 173 4.46 11.31 -7.13
CA ALA A 173 3.73 11.37 -8.40
C ALA A 173 2.65 10.28 -8.56
N GLY A 174 2.37 9.48 -7.51
CA GLY A 174 1.33 8.44 -7.55
C GLY A 174 1.47 7.46 -8.72
N GLY A 175 2.70 7.01 -9.01
CA GLY A 175 2.99 6.12 -10.13
C GLY A 175 3.10 6.79 -11.52
N LYS A 176 2.81 8.08 -11.65
CA LYS A 176 2.86 8.84 -12.92
C LYS A 176 4.19 9.54 -13.18
N GLY A 177 5.12 9.48 -12.25
CA GLY A 177 6.44 10.11 -12.35
C GLY A 177 7.54 9.23 -12.95
N VAL A 178 7.20 8.10 -13.59
CA VAL A 178 8.16 7.15 -14.14
C VAL A 178 7.81 6.83 -15.59
N VAL A 179 8.84 6.91 -16.46
CA VAL A 179 8.76 6.46 -17.86
C VAL A 179 9.82 5.39 -18.07
N VAL A 180 9.42 4.27 -18.68
CA VAL A 180 10.30 3.22 -19.17
C VAL A 180 10.10 3.11 -20.67
N THR A 181 11.11 3.44 -21.46
CA THR A 181 10.98 3.51 -22.91
C THR A 181 12.29 3.15 -23.64
N SER A 182 12.16 2.55 -24.81
CA SER A 182 13.25 2.34 -25.77
C SER A 182 13.34 3.46 -26.82
N ASP A 183 12.40 4.41 -26.80
CA ASP A 183 12.45 5.60 -27.69
C ASP A 183 13.27 6.72 -27.04
N ARG A 184 14.47 6.96 -27.60
CA ARG A 184 15.39 8.02 -27.12
C ARG A 184 14.74 9.41 -27.10
N LYS A 185 13.85 9.69 -28.07
CA LYS A 185 13.19 11.01 -28.15
C LYS A 185 12.19 11.17 -27.01
N GLU A 186 11.45 10.10 -26.70
CA GLU A 186 10.51 10.09 -25.58
C GLU A 186 11.27 10.23 -24.25
N ALA A 187 12.34 9.46 -24.04
CA ALA A 187 13.18 9.56 -22.85
C ALA A 187 13.73 10.99 -22.67
N LYS A 188 14.33 11.57 -23.73
CA LYS A 188 14.89 12.92 -23.70
C LYS A 188 13.82 13.98 -23.43
N SER A 189 12.67 13.91 -24.10
CA SER A 189 11.55 14.83 -23.90
C SER A 189 11.03 14.78 -22.46
N PHE A 190 10.90 13.60 -21.89
CA PHE A 190 10.45 13.44 -20.50
C PHE A 190 11.47 13.97 -19.50
N ILE A 191 12.78 13.77 -19.75
CA ILE A 191 13.87 14.36 -18.94
C ILE A 191 13.79 15.87 -18.97
N GLU A 192 13.74 16.48 -20.18
CA GLU A 192 13.71 17.93 -20.35
C GLU A 192 12.47 18.56 -19.67
N GLN A 193 11.30 17.97 -19.82
CA GLN A 193 10.06 18.42 -19.16
C GLN A 193 10.17 18.31 -17.64
N SER A 194 10.73 17.20 -17.14
CA SER A 194 10.91 16.99 -15.70
C SER A 194 11.89 17.97 -15.09
N ILE A 195 12.99 18.31 -15.77
CA ILE A 195 13.96 19.32 -15.31
C ILE A 195 13.30 20.70 -15.22
N ILE A 196 12.40 21.05 -16.16
CA ILE A 196 11.68 22.33 -16.12
C ILE A 196 10.74 22.40 -14.91
N SER A 197 10.06 21.30 -14.55
CA SER A 197 9.08 21.28 -13.46
C SER A 197 9.70 21.05 -12.08
N ASP A 198 10.74 20.23 -11.99
CA ASP A 198 11.23 19.67 -10.72
C ASP A 198 12.73 19.98 -10.49
N GLU A 199 13.37 20.74 -11.39
CA GLU A 199 14.81 21.09 -11.38
C GLU A 199 15.76 19.91 -11.59
N LYS A 200 15.40 18.71 -11.16
CA LYS A 200 16.19 17.49 -11.26
C LYS A 200 15.31 16.29 -11.65
N VAL A 201 15.96 15.30 -12.26
CA VAL A 201 15.34 14.03 -12.64
C VAL A 201 16.39 12.91 -12.53
N LEU A 202 15.98 11.70 -12.20
CA LEU A 202 16.84 10.52 -12.21
C LEU A 202 16.69 9.78 -13.54
N LEU A 203 17.81 9.48 -14.16
CA LEU A 203 17.94 8.50 -15.24
C LEU A 203 18.57 7.25 -14.66
N GLU A 204 17.86 6.14 -14.67
CA GLU A 204 18.31 4.87 -14.09
C GLU A 204 18.55 3.81 -15.16
N GLU A 205 19.47 2.91 -14.87
CA GLU A 205 19.63 1.64 -15.56
C GLU A 205 18.34 0.81 -15.48
N PHE A 206 17.99 0.15 -16.58
CA PHE A 206 16.91 -0.82 -16.57
C PHE A 206 17.36 -2.12 -15.90
N LEU A 207 16.65 -2.55 -14.88
CA LEU A 207 16.88 -3.83 -14.21
C LEU A 207 15.98 -4.91 -14.83
N PRO A 208 16.57 -5.92 -15.52
CA PRO A 208 15.79 -7.06 -15.99
C PRO A 208 15.46 -8.00 -14.84
N GLY A 209 14.27 -8.58 -14.85
CA GLY A 209 13.84 -9.52 -13.82
C GLY A 209 12.34 -9.52 -13.59
N GLU A 210 11.94 -10.08 -12.45
CA GLU A 210 10.55 -10.06 -11.99
C GLU A 210 10.40 -9.14 -10.79
N GLU A 211 9.38 -8.30 -10.81
CA GLU A 211 9.04 -7.44 -9.67
C GLU A 211 8.37 -8.24 -8.57
N ALA A 212 8.72 -7.93 -7.33
CA ALA A 212 8.01 -8.38 -6.13
C ALA A 212 8.07 -7.31 -5.05
N SER A 213 7.26 -7.47 -4.01
CA SER A 213 7.20 -6.55 -2.89
C SER A 213 7.41 -7.29 -1.57
N MET A 214 8.25 -6.74 -0.71
CA MET A 214 8.38 -7.19 0.67
C MET A 214 8.03 -6.05 1.61
N LEU A 215 6.98 -6.25 2.40
CA LEU A 215 6.60 -5.32 3.46
C LEU A 215 7.37 -5.66 4.73
N VAL A 216 8.05 -4.69 5.30
CA VAL A 216 8.88 -4.88 6.49
C VAL A 216 8.39 -3.94 7.58
N VAL A 217 7.73 -4.48 8.59
CA VAL A 217 7.40 -3.72 9.80
C VAL A 217 8.68 -3.57 10.61
N MET A 218 9.03 -2.34 11.01
CA MET A 218 10.25 -2.10 11.77
C MET A 218 10.11 -0.96 12.78
N ASP A 219 11.00 -0.98 13.76
CA ASP A 219 11.18 0.09 14.73
C ASP A 219 12.67 0.22 15.12
N GLY A 220 12.98 0.95 16.17
CA GLY A 220 14.35 1.10 16.68
C GLY A 220 14.92 -0.18 17.31
N SER A 221 14.12 -1.21 17.54
CA SER A 221 14.53 -2.43 18.26
C SER A 221 14.67 -3.67 17.36
N ASP A 222 13.82 -3.80 16.30
CA ASP A 222 13.81 -4.98 15.43
C ASP A 222 13.02 -4.73 14.15
N PHE A 223 12.95 -5.74 13.27
CA PHE A 223 12.12 -5.75 12.08
C PHE A 223 11.46 -7.12 11.83
N ILE A 224 10.29 -7.11 11.24
CA ILE A 224 9.52 -8.30 10.85
C ILE A 224 9.17 -8.21 9.37
N CYS A 225 9.65 -9.17 8.57
CA CYS A 225 9.31 -9.28 7.16
C CYS A 225 7.97 -10.01 7.00
N LEU A 226 6.99 -9.35 6.43
CA LEU A 226 5.72 -9.97 6.06
C LEU A 226 5.91 -10.88 4.83
N PRO A 227 4.99 -11.81 4.55
CA PRO A 227 5.02 -12.63 3.34
C PRO A 227 5.11 -11.74 2.08
N ALA A 228 6.05 -12.09 1.19
CA ALA A 228 6.27 -11.31 -0.02
C ALA A 228 5.11 -11.45 -0.99
N SER A 229 4.76 -10.38 -1.68
CA SER A 229 3.64 -10.30 -2.62
C SER A 229 4.11 -9.86 -4.01
N GLN A 230 3.26 -10.07 -5.00
CA GLN A 230 3.48 -9.58 -6.35
C GLN A 230 2.22 -8.90 -6.86
N ASP A 231 2.35 -7.64 -7.30
CA ASP A 231 1.27 -6.84 -7.85
C ASP A 231 1.27 -6.84 -9.41
N HIS A 232 0.18 -6.33 -9.97
CA HIS A 232 -0.03 -6.16 -11.40
C HIS A 232 -0.28 -4.67 -11.67
N LYS A 233 0.78 -3.96 -12.05
CA LYS A 233 0.76 -2.49 -12.20
C LYS A 233 0.09 -2.00 -13.49
N ARG A 234 0.08 -2.82 -14.55
CA ARG A 234 -0.52 -2.44 -15.84
C ARG A 234 -2.04 -2.56 -15.83
N ALA A 235 -2.70 -1.63 -16.52
CA ALA A 235 -4.16 -1.49 -16.49
C ALA A 235 -4.91 -2.67 -17.12
N TYR A 236 -4.32 -3.37 -18.10
CA TYR A 236 -4.99 -4.40 -18.90
C TYR A 236 -4.25 -5.73 -18.88
N ASP A 237 -4.96 -6.80 -19.25
CA ASP A 237 -4.43 -8.16 -19.35
C ASP A 237 -3.16 -8.22 -20.21
N GLY A 238 -2.30 -9.21 -19.91
CA GLY A 238 -1.02 -9.39 -20.58
C GLY A 238 -0.02 -8.26 -20.28
N ASP A 239 -0.17 -7.57 -19.14
CA ASP A 239 0.67 -6.45 -18.73
C ASP A 239 0.70 -5.30 -19.75
N GLN A 240 -0.46 -5.00 -20.33
CA GLN A 240 -0.64 -3.96 -21.33
C GLN A 240 -1.23 -2.67 -20.73
N GLY A 241 -1.09 -1.58 -21.49
CA GLY A 241 -1.66 -0.28 -21.13
C GLY A 241 -0.77 0.53 -20.16
N PRO A 242 -1.31 1.62 -19.59
CA PRO A 242 -0.58 2.49 -18.69
C PRO A 242 -0.33 1.85 -17.31
N ASN A 243 0.65 2.36 -16.61
CA ASN A 243 0.85 2.05 -15.19
C ASN A 243 -0.31 2.59 -14.35
N THR A 244 -0.63 1.86 -13.28
CA THR A 244 -1.68 2.19 -12.32
C THR A 244 -1.13 2.09 -10.88
N GLY A 245 -1.98 2.28 -9.90
CA GLY A 245 -1.66 1.98 -8.49
C GLY A 245 -1.71 0.49 -8.14
N GLY A 246 -1.91 -0.40 -9.12
CA GLY A 246 -2.11 -1.84 -8.96
C GLY A 246 -3.54 -2.27 -9.30
N MET A 247 -3.65 -3.26 -10.18
CA MET A 247 -4.93 -3.85 -10.64
C MET A 247 -5.27 -5.15 -9.92
N GLY A 248 -4.38 -5.60 -9.06
CA GLY A 248 -4.52 -6.81 -8.25
C GLY A 248 -3.15 -7.28 -7.79
N ALA A 249 -3.15 -8.20 -6.84
CA ALA A 249 -1.94 -8.76 -6.27
C ALA A 249 -2.21 -10.14 -5.66
N TYR A 250 -1.16 -10.89 -5.40
CA TYR A 250 -1.24 -12.18 -4.71
C TYR A 250 -0.06 -12.38 -3.74
N CYS A 251 -0.26 -13.23 -2.77
CA CYS A 251 0.69 -13.55 -1.72
C CYS A 251 0.51 -15.02 -1.26
N PRO A 252 1.62 -15.77 -1.02
CA PRO A 252 3.01 -15.38 -1.23
C PRO A 252 3.39 -15.36 -2.71
N ALA A 253 4.42 -14.57 -3.06
CA ALA A 253 4.98 -14.50 -4.41
C ALA A 253 6.04 -15.61 -4.61
N PRO A 254 5.84 -16.59 -5.53
CA PRO A 254 6.78 -17.70 -5.72
C PRO A 254 8.17 -17.28 -6.18
N VAL A 255 8.31 -16.15 -6.85
CA VAL A 255 9.60 -15.58 -7.27
C VAL A 255 10.50 -15.26 -6.07
N VAL A 256 9.92 -15.00 -4.90
CA VAL A 256 10.65 -14.78 -3.65
C VAL A 256 10.84 -16.12 -2.94
N THR A 257 11.72 -16.95 -3.47
CA THR A 257 12.14 -18.20 -2.83
C THR A 257 12.80 -17.94 -1.48
N ASN A 258 13.01 -18.99 -0.68
CA ASN A 258 13.72 -18.86 0.59
C ASN A 258 15.12 -18.24 0.41
N GLU A 259 15.84 -18.61 -0.65
CA GLU A 259 17.16 -18.04 -0.96
C GLU A 259 17.05 -16.54 -1.28
N VAL A 260 16.09 -16.14 -2.11
CA VAL A 260 15.83 -14.73 -2.45
C VAL A 260 15.45 -13.95 -1.19
N LYS A 261 14.60 -14.53 -0.33
CA LYS A 261 14.23 -13.93 0.96
C LYS A 261 15.44 -13.69 1.85
N GLU A 262 16.33 -14.67 2.01
CA GLU A 262 17.54 -14.54 2.81
C GLU A 262 18.50 -13.49 2.22
N LYS A 263 18.67 -13.46 0.89
CA LYS A 263 19.44 -12.40 0.22
C LYS A 263 18.82 -11.02 0.44
N THR A 264 17.50 -10.92 0.34
CA THR A 264 16.78 -9.66 0.58
C THR A 264 16.98 -9.17 2.01
N ILE A 265 16.83 -10.05 2.99
CA ILE A 265 17.05 -9.71 4.39
C ILE A 265 18.49 -9.27 4.63
N SER A 266 19.47 -10.06 4.18
CA SER A 266 20.87 -9.80 4.49
C SER A 266 21.47 -8.61 3.75
N ARG A 267 21.06 -8.37 2.49
CA ARG A 267 21.65 -7.34 1.63
C ARG A 267 20.85 -6.03 1.58
N ILE A 268 19.57 -6.06 1.96
CA ILE A 268 18.66 -4.91 1.84
C ILE A 268 18.06 -4.55 3.19
N VAL A 269 17.25 -5.45 3.78
CA VAL A 269 16.46 -5.12 4.98
C VAL A 269 17.36 -4.82 6.18
N LYS A 270 18.31 -5.72 6.47
CA LYS A 270 19.20 -5.56 7.62
C LYS A 270 20.08 -4.30 7.52
N PRO A 271 20.79 -4.01 6.41
CA PRO A 271 21.54 -2.76 6.28
C PRO A 271 20.67 -1.50 6.41
N MET A 272 19.44 -1.51 5.87
CA MET A 272 18.49 -0.41 6.05
C MET A 272 18.07 -0.27 7.50
N HIS A 273 17.69 -1.37 8.15
CA HIS A 273 17.29 -1.33 9.56
C HIS A 273 18.43 -0.88 10.47
N ASP A 274 19.65 -1.41 10.30
CA ASP A 274 20.85 -1.03 11.07
C ASP A 274 21.12 0.49 10.98
N TYR A 275 20.91 1.07 9.81
CA TYR A 275 21.02 2.52 9.61
C TYR A 275 19.85 3.28 10.24
N LEU A 276 18.60 2.91 9.94
CA LEU A 276 17.40 3.61 10.37
C LEU A 276 17.19 3.56 11.89
N SER A 277 17.56 2.44 12.53
CA SER A 277 17.52 2.29 13.99
C SER A 277 18.61 3.09 14.72
N SER A 278 19.75 3.38 14.04
CA SER A 278 20.84 4.17 14.63
C SER A 278 20.56 5.67 14.69
N LEU A 279 19.51 6.14 14.05
CA LEU A 279 19.15 7.56 14.01
C LEU A 279 18.58 8.02 15.37
N LYS A 280 18.69 9.32 15.66
CA LYS A 280 18.15 9.93 16.88
C LYS A 280 16.65 9.67 17.04
N THR A 281 15.93 9.68 15.95
CA THR A 281 14.51 9.26 15.86
C THR A 281 14.47 8.06 14.94
N PRO A 282 14.37 6.82 15.47
CA PRO A 282 14.31 5.62 14.65
C PRO A 282 13.11 5.61 13.73
N TYR A 283 13.22 4.84 12.65
CA TYR A 283 12.07 4.53 11.80
C TYR A 283 11.04 3.72 12.60
N ARG A 284 9.76 4.06 12.46
CA ARG A 284 8.64 3.30 13.02
C ARG A 284 7.56 3.17 11.96
N GLY A 285 7.12 1.95 11.71
CA GLY A 285 6.10 1.72 10.71
C GLY A 285 6.47 0.59 9.74
N VAL A 286 5.89 0.60 8.56
CA VAL A 286 6.22 -0.36 7.51
C VAL A 286 7.07 0.29 6.43
N LEU A 287 8.18 -0.36 6.08
CA LEU A 287 8.95 -0.06 4.90
C LEU A 287 8.56 -1.07 3.80
N TYR A 288 7.90 -0.57 2.76
CA TYR A 288 7.64 -1.34 1.55
C TYR A 288 8.93 -1.35 0.72
N VAL A 289 9.44 -2.53 0.44
CA VAL A 289 10.62 -2.75 -0.38
C VAL A 289 10.18 -3.29 -1.73
N GLY A 290 10.17 -2.44 -2.75
CA GLY A 290 9.96 -2.85 -4.14
C GLY A 290 11.22 -3.49 -4.69
N LEU A 291 11.12 -4.74 -5.11
CA LEU A 291 12.23 -5.57 -5.55
C LEU A 291 12.16 -5.85 -7.05
N MET A 292 13.30 -5.84 -7.70
CA MET A 292 13.54 -6.50 -8.98
C MET A 292 14.45 -7.70 -8.73
N ILE A 293 13.94 -8.90 -9.00
CA ILE A 293 14.64 -10.17 -8.79
C ILE A 293 15.16 -10.63 -10.14
N THR A 294 16.47 -10.67 -10.27
CA THR A 294 17.14 -11.11 -11.51
C THR A 294 16.96 -12.61 -11.75
N GLU A 295 17.29 -13.10 -12.95
CA GLU A 295 17.28 -14.53 -13.27
C GLU A 295 18.21 -15.34 -12.37
N SER A 296 19.29 -14.74 -11.83
CA SER A 296 20.18 -15.36 -10.85
C SER A 296 19.62 -15.39 -9.43
N GLY A 297 18.43 -14.85 -9.20
CA GLY A 297 17.81 -14.75 -7.87
C GLY A 297 18.46 -13.68 -6.98
N ASP A 298 19.09 -12.65 -7.58
CA ASP A 298 19.65 -11.55 -6.82
C ASP A 298 18.63 -10.39 -6.75
N PRO A 299 18.22 -9.97 -5.53
CA PRO A 299 17.27 -8.88 -5.36
C PRO A 299 17.96 -7.51 -5.48
N ASN A 300 17.34 -6.59 -6.20
CA ASN A 300 17.70 -5.19 -6.27
C ASN A 300 16.50 -4.32 -5.89
N VAL A 301 16.74 -3.21 -5.20
CA VAL A 301 15.67 -2.29 -4.83
C VAL A 301 15.29 -1.42 -6.03
N VAL A 302 14.00 -1.42 -6.36
CA VAL A 302 13.39 -0.53 -7.36
C VAL A 302 12.99 0.80 -6.71
N GLU A 303 12.33 0.69 -5.54
CA GLU A 303 11.87 1.84 -4.76
C GLU A 303 11.58 1.42 -3.32
N PHE A 304 11.54 2.40 -2.42
CA PHE A 304 10.93 2.27 -1.11
C PHE A 304 9.63 3.06 -1.06
N ASN A 305 8.65 2.51 -0.31
CA ASN A 305 7.49 3.30 0.14
C ASN A 305 7.41 3.20 1.68
N VAL A 306 6.95 4.25 2.34
CA VAL A 306 6.98 4.37 3.81
C VAL A 306 5.64 4.03 4.46
N ARG A 307 4.86 3.24 3.77
CA ARG A 307 3.50 2.82 4.14
C ARG A 307 3.19 1.47 3.52
N PHE A 308 2.10 0.85 3.98
CA PHE A 308 1.59 -0.35 3.31
C PHE A 308 1.29 -0.10 1.84
N GLY A 309 1.53 -1.10 1.00
CA GLY A 309 1.11 -1.08 -0.40
C GLY A 309 -0.42 -1.14 -0.53
N ASP A 310 -0.93 -0.76 -1.68
CA ASP A 310 -2.32 -0.88 -2.08
C ASP A 310 -2.35 -1.33 -3.56
N PRO A 311 -2.63 -2.64 -3.86
CA PRO A 311 -3.45 -3.54 -3.06
C PRO A 311 -2.71 -4.60 -2.20
N GLU A 312 -1.41 -4.49 -1.94
CA GLU A 312 -0.67 -5.53 -1.20
C GLU A 312 -1.15 -5.69 0.25
N CYS A 313 -1.56 -4.60 0.89
CA CYS A 313 -2.12 -4.60 2.24
C CYS A 313 -3.32 -5.56 2.35
N GLN A 314 -4.21 -5.55 1.35
CA GLN A 314 -5.44 -6.34 1.32
C GLN A 314 -5.20 -7.85 1.30
N ILE A 315 -3.99 -8.28 0.93
CA ILE A 315 -3.62 -9.69 0.81
C ILE A 315 -2.54 -10.14 1.80
N THR A 316 -1.74 -9.21 2.34
CA THR A 316 -0.70 -9.55 3.32
C THR A 316 -1.23 -9.59 4.75
N LEU A 317 -2.09 -8.63 5.13
CA LEU A 317 -2.64 -8.58 6.48
C LEU A 317 -3.45 -9.82 6.85
N PRO A 318 -4.31 -10.40 5.97
CA PRO A 318 -5.08 -11.60 6.31
C PRO A 318 -4.23 -12.85 6.54
N LEU A 319 -2.96 -12.85 6.16
CA LEU A 319 -2.01 -13.94 6.43
C LEU A 319 -1.32 -13.82 7.79
N ILE A 320 -1.46 -12.70 8.50
CA ILE A 320 -0.94 -12.53 9.85
C ILE A 320 -1.88 -13.24 10.84
N GLN A 321 -1.38 -14.24 11.55
CA GLN A 321 -2.16 -14.99 12.55
C GLN A 321 -2.07 -14.35 13.94
N SER A 322 -1.01 -13.60 14.21
CA SER A 322 -0.84 -12.85 15.44
C SER A 322 -1.74 -11.61 15.48
N ASP A 323 -1.92 -11.02 16.64
CA ASP A 323 -2.76 -9.84 16.81
C ASP A 323 -2.19 -8.61 16.09
N ILE A 324 -2.93 -8.10 15.10
CA ILE A 324 -2.48 -6.97 14.27
C ILE A 324 -2.30 -5.69 15.07
N PHE A 325 -3.17 -5.41 16.07
CA PHE A 325 -2.99 -4.24 16.93
C PHE A 325 -1.68 -4.32 17.68
N GLU A 326 -1.32 -5.48 18.22
CA GLU A 326 -0.06 -5.67 18.96
C GLU A 326 1.15 -5.42 18.06
N LEU A 327 1.15 -5.97 16.84
CA LEU A 327 2.21 -5.74 15.85
C LEU A 327 2.42 -4.25 15.57
N LEU A 328 1.35 -3.53 15.21
CA LEU A 328 1.44 -2.12 14.83
C LEU A 328 1.75 -1.22 16.05
N HIS A 329 1.16 -1.52 17.19
CA HIS A 329 1.40 -0.75 18.42
C HIS A 329 2.82 -0.96 18.95
N CYS A 330 3.34 -2.19 19.00
CA CYS A 330 4.71 -2.45 19.44
C CYS A 330 5.73 -1.74 18.53
N SER A 331 5.53 -1.76 17.20
CA SER A 331 6.36 -0.99 16.28
C SER A 331 6.32 0.52 16.57
N SER A 332 5.14 1.08 16.92
CA SER A 332 5.00 2.52 17.19
C SER A 332 5.71 3.02 18.46
N ILE A 333 6.12 2.10 19.35
CA ILE A 333 6.72 2.40 20.66
C ILE A 333 8.06 1.70 20.92
N ASP A 334 8.77 1.28 19.85
CA ASP A 334 10.08 0.60 19.89
C ASP A 334 10.09 -0.68 20.75
N LYS A 335 9.07 -1.51 20.60
CA LYS A 335 8.92 -2.79 21.31
C LYS A 335 8.74 -4.00 20.40
N LEU A 336 9.06 -3.88 19.11
CA LEU A 336 8.86 -4.94 18.14
C LEU A 336 9.66 -6.20 18.52
N SER A 337 10.86 -6.03 19.10
CA SER A 337 11.70 -7.13 19.60
C SER A 337 11.11 -7.94 20.76
N THR A 338 9.96 -7.53 21.31
CA THR A 338 9.30 -8.21 22.44
C THR A 338 8.15 -9.13 22.01
N ILE A 339 7.85 -9.21 20.71
CA ILE A 339 6.77 -10.03 20.17
C ILE A 339 7.27 -10.97 19.08
N ASP A 340 6.59 -12.11 18.96
CA ASP A 340 6.73 -13.01 17.83
C ASP A 340 5.49 -12.88 16.93
N VAL A 341 5.65 -13.00 15.61
CA VAL A 341 4.57 -12.91 14.64
C VAL A 341 4.51 -14.16 13.80
N ASP A 342 3.36 -14.84 13.85
CA ASP A 342 3.06 -16.04 13.10
C ASP A 342 2.29 -15.70 11.82
N PHE A 343 2.56 -16.45 10.76
CA PHE A 343 1.91 -16.31 9.46
C PHE A 343 1.21 -17.60 9.05
N SER A 344 0.11 -17.43 8.32
CA SER A 344 -0.63 -18.54 7.69
C SER A 344 0.15 -19.07 6.48
N ASP A 345 0.08 -20.39 6.27
CA ASP A 345 0.58 -21.08 5.07
C ASP A 345 -0.35 -20.95 3.86
N LYS A 346 -1.50 -20.28 4.03
CA LYS A 346 -2.48 -20.07 2.96
C LYS A 346 -1.99 -19.05 1.93
N HIS A 347 -2.73 -19.00 0.81
CA HIS A 347 -2.51 -18.07 -0.29
C HIS A 347 -3.65 -17.06 -0.35
N THR A 348 -3.32 -15.84 -0.72
CA THR A 348 -4.31 -14.76 -0.90
C THR A 348 -4.16 -14.15 -2.29
N LEU A 349 -5.28 -13.70 -2.84
CA LEU A 349 -5.32 -12.96 -4.09
C LEU A 349 -6.41 -11.89 -4.03
N THR A 350 -6.14 -10.75 -4.63
CA THR A 350 -7.10 -9.65 -4.77
C THR A 350 -7.18 -9.17 -6.21
N VAL A 351 -8.38 -8.85 -6.67
CA VAL A 351 -8.66 -8.27 -7.99
C VAL A 351 -9.30 -6.91 -7.82
N VAL A 352 -8.72 -5.88 -8.40
CA VAL A 352 -9.23 -4.51 -8.34
C VAL A 352 -10.30 -4.30 -9.41
N LEU A 353 -11.46 -3.78 -9.00
CA LEU A 353 -12.50 -3.24 -9.87
C LEU A 353 -12.28 -1.75 -10.03
N ALA A 354 -11.98 -1.32 -11.26
CA ALA A 354 -11.71 0.07 -11.58
C ALA A 354 -12.90 0.72 -12.31
N ALA A 355 -13.09 2.02 -12.08
CA ALA A 355 -14.08 2.82 -12.79
C ALA A 355 -13.72 2.96 -14.29
N GLU A 356 -14.72 3.16 -15.14
CA GLU A 356 -14.52 3.49 -16.54
C GLU A 356 -13.56 4.68 -16.70
N GLY A 357 -12.59 4.56 -17.61
CA GLY A 357 -11.60 5.59 -17.89
C GLY A 357 -10.39 5.64 -16.93
N TYR A 358 -10.32 4.75 -15.94
CA TYR A 358 -9.13 4.62 -15.10
C TYR A 358 -7.95 4.04 -15.91
N PRO A 359 -6.69 4.52 -15.74
CA PRO A 359 -6.23 5.48 -14.74
C PRO A 359 -6.29 6.95 -15.17
N SER A 360 -6.64 7.27 -16.41
CA SER A 360 -6.52 8.63 -16.95
C SER A 360 -7.65 9.56 -16.50
N ASN A 361 -8.91 9.17 -16.76
CA ASN A 361 -10.10 9.97 -16.48
C ASN A 361 -11.23 9.10 -15.90
N PRO A 362 -11.13 8.66 -14.64
CA PRO A 362 -12.15 7.78 -14.07
C PRO A 362 -13.50 8.47 -13.91
N ILE A 363 -14.55 7.83 -14.40
CA ILE A 363 -15.94 8.28 -14.26
C ILE A 363 -16.42 7.92 -12.86
N LYS A 364 -16.90 8.93 -12.14
CA LYS A 364 -17.35 8.82 -10.75
C LYS A 364 -18.87 8.98 -10.66
N GLY A 365 -19.44 8.60 -9.51
CA GLY A 365 -20.86 8.81 -9.18
C GLY A 365 -21.78 7.69 -9.64
N ARG A 366 -21.27 6.61 -10.22
CA ARG A 366 -22.09 5.46 -10.61
C ARG A 366 -22.41 4.59 -9.40
N VAL A 367 -23.64 4.10 -9.33
CA VAL A 367 -24.11 3.21 -8.27
C VAL A 367 -23.44 1.85 -8.39
N ILE A 368 -23.10 1.28 -7.25
CA ILE A 368 -22.48 -0.03 -7.13
C ILE A 368 -23.53 -0.96 -6.50
N SER A 369 -23.81 -2.10 -7.12
CA SER A 369 -24.70 -3.13 -6.59
C SER A 369 -23.97 -4.48 -6.45
N GLY A 370 -24.68 -5.49 -5.89
CA GLY A 370 -24.11 -6.81 -5.68
C GLY A 370 -23.06 -6.91 -4.57
N LEU A 371 -22.94 -5.92 -3.70
CA LEU A 371 -21.95 -5.86 -2.63
C LEU A 371 -22.19 -6.82 -1.46
N HIS A 372 -23.28 -7.58 -1.49
CA HIS A 372 -23.59 -8.60 -0.47
C HIS A 372 -22.60 -9.80 -0.52
N GLY A 373 -21.84 -9.87 -1.61
CA GLY A 373 -20.87 -10.95 -1.80
C GLY A 373 -21.51 -12.32 -2.00
N ILE A 374 -20.69 -13.33 -1.87
CA ILE A 374 -21.08 -14.73 -1.79
C ILE A 374 -20.97 -15.17 -0.32
N ASN A 375 -21.77 -16.14 0.07
CA ASN A 375 -21.66 -16.72 1.43
C ASN A 375 -20.42 -17.63 1.52
N ASN A 376 -19.24 -17.01 1.46
CA ASN A 376 -17.93 -17.64 1.57
C ASN A 376 -17.07 -16.82 2.54
N PRO A 377 -16.77 -17.36 3.75
CA PRO A 377 -15.97 -16.66 4.75
C PRO A 377 -14.50 -16.46 4.32
N GLU A 378 -14.06 -17.15 3.27
CA GLU A 378 -12.72 -17.03 2.71
C GLU A 378 -12.61 -15.93 1.62
N SER A 379 -13.66 -15.13 1.41
CA SER A 379 -13.64 -14.03 0.44
C SER A 379 -14.33 -12.79 0.99
N TRP A 380 -13.80 -11.62 0.66
CA TRP A 380 -14.27 -10.32 1.16
C TRP A 380 -14.05 -9.18 0.16
N ILE A 381 -14.81 -8.10 0.30
CA ILE A 381 -14.67 -6.89 -0.51
C ILE A 381 -13.99 -5.80 0.32
N ASN A 382 -12.90 -5.24 -0.20
CA ASN A 382 -12.31 -4.02 0.33
C ASN A 382 -12.80 -2.83 -0.50
N HIS A 383 -13.44 -1.86 0.15
CA HIS A 383 -13.84 -0.61 -0.47
C HIS A 383 -12.64 0.33 -0.57
N ALA A 384 -12.49 0.98 -1.73
CA ALA A 384 -11.50 2.02 -1.99
C ALA A 384 -12.21 3.33 -2.33
N GLY A 385 -12.28 3.70 -3.59
CA GLY A 385 -12.97 4.91 -4.03
C GLY A 385 -14.49 4.75 -3.99
N THR A 386 -15.08 4.69 -2.81
CA THR A 386 -16.52 4.57 -2.61
C THR A 386 -17.06 5.61 -1.62
N GLY A 387 -18.30 6.00 -1.78
CA GLY A 387 -19.02 6.92 -0.91
C GLY A 387 -20.53 6.70 -1.00
N PHE A 388 -21.31 7.56 -0.37
CA PHE A 388 -22.77 7.51 -0.47
C PHE A 388 -23.29 8.68 -1.29
N ASN A 389 -24.32 8.44 -2.09
CA ASN A 389 -25.09 9.51 -2.72
C ASN A 389 -26.18 10.04 -1.79
N GLN A 390 -26.96 11.01 -2.26
CA GLN A 390 -28.06 11.60 -1.48
C GLN A 390 -29.18 10.61 -1.12
N ASN A 391 -29.29 9.50 -1.85
CA ASN A 391 -30.27 8.45 -1.59
C ASN A 391 -29.75 7.39 -0.61
N GLY A 392 -28.50 7.48 -0.16
CA GLY A 392 -27.84 6.48 0.68
C GLY A 392 -27.31 5.28 -0.10
N GLU A 393 -27.28 5.32 -1.43
CA GLU A 393 -26.71 4.26 -2.26
C GLU A 393 -25.19 4.40 -2.34
N ILE A 394 -24.47 3.29 -2.37
CA ILE A 394 -23.01 3.28 -2.52
C ILE A 394 -22.66 3.60 -3.97
N ILE A 395 -21.77 4.57 -4.16
CA ILE A 395 -21.33 5.04 -5.47
C ILE A 395 -19.79 5.03 -5.58
N SER A 396 -19.29 4.98 -6.82
CA SER A 396 -17.86 5.18 -7.12
C SER A 396 -17.46 6.64 -6.92
N THR A 397 -16.34 6.88 -6.20
CA THR A 397 -15.77 8.21 -5.95
C THR A 397 -14.33 8.34 -6.40
N GLY A 398 -13.70 7.23 -6.81
CA GLY A 398 -12.29 7.14 -7.22
C GLY A 398 -12.09 6.30 -8.47
N GLY A 399 -10.82 6.14 -8.86
CA GLY A 399 -10.43 5.31 -10.01
C GLY A 399 -10.45 3.82 -9.69
N ARG A 400 -9.70 3.38 -8.65
CA ARG A 400 -9.86 2.05 -8.06
C ARG A 400 -11.03 2.14 -7.09
N VAL A 401 -12.05 1.34 -7.32
CA VAL A 401 -13.34 1.46 -6.61
C VAL A 401 -13.44 0.44 -5.50
N LEU A 402 -13.20 -0.81 -5.82
CA LEU A 402 -13.23 -1.94 -4.90
C LEU A 402 -12.05 -2.87 -5.18
N SER A 403 -11.72 -3.74 -4.23
CA SER A 403 -10.98 -4.96 -4.51
C SER A 403 -11.72 -6.16 -3.93
N CYS A 404 -11.86 -7.22 -4.73
CA CYS A 404 -12.41 -8.50 -4.34
C CYS A 404 -11.25 -9.42 -3.99
N SER A 405 -11.16 -9.78 -2.73
CA SER A 405 -10.04 -10.53 -2.15
C SER A 405 -10.51 -11.90 -1.67
N ALA A 406 -9.62 -12.87 -1.72
CA ALA A 406 -9.89 -14.19 -1.15
C ALA A 406 -8.61 -14.85 -0.61
N ILE A 407 -8.82 -15.81 0.29
CA ILE A 407 -7.80 -16.71 0.82
C ILE A 407 -8.15 -18.15 0.41
N GLY A 408 -7.15 -18.98 0.22
CA GLY A 408 -7.32 -20.37 -0.16
C GLY A 408 -6.11 -21.22 0.24
N ASP A 409 -6.25 -22.54 0.19
CA ASP A 409 -5.13 -23.46 0.46
C ASP A 409 -4.08 -23.43 -0.67
N THR A 410 -4.52 -23.05 -1.87
CA THR A 410 -3.65 -22.78 -3.03
C THR A 410 -3.94 -21.42 -3.62
N LEU A 411 -3.00 -20.89 -4.40
CA LEU A 411 -3.23 -19.64 -5.14
C LEU A 411 -4.40 -19.77 -6.14
N SER A 412 -4.56 -20.96 -6.74
CA SER A 412 -5.67 -21.24 -7.66
C SER A 412 -7.03 -21.16 -6.95
N ASP A 413 -7.14 -21.66 -5.71
CA ASP A 413 -8.36 -21.54 -4.91
C ASP A 413 -8.65 -20.10 -4.55
N ALA A 414 -7.64 -19.35 -4.10
CA ALA A 414 -7.77 -17.92 -3.81
C ALA A 414 -8.22 -17.13 -5.06
N ALA A 415 -7.61 -17.39 -6.23
CA ALA A 415 -7.98 -16.76 -7.48
C ALA A 415 -9.43 -17.06 -7.86
N LYS A 416 -9.82 -18.34 -7.85
CA LYS A 416 -11.19 -18.75 -8.15
C LYS A 416 -12.21 -18.03 -7.26
N ASN A 417 -11.96 -18.01 -5.95
CA ASN A 417 -12.87 -17.40 -4.97
C ASN A 417 -12.93 -15.86 -5.17
N ALA A 418 -11.81 -15.20 -5.42
CA ALA A 418 -11.79 -13.75 -5.66
C ALA A 418 -12.56 -13.36 -6.95
N TYR A 419 -12.36 -14.08 -8.05
CA TYR A 419 -13.11 -13.83 -9.29
C TYR A 419 -14.59 -14.20 -9.17
N GLN A 420 -14.93 -15.25 -8.42
CA GLN A 420 -16.32 -15.59 -8.15
C GLN A 420 -17.01 -14.47 -7.34
N LEU A 421 -16.35 -13.92 -6.33
CA LEU A 421 -16.86 -12.77 -5.59
C LEU A 421 -17.00 -11.55 -6.50
N LEU A 422 -15.99 -11.26 -7.33
CA LEU A 422 -16.03 -10.12 -8.26
C LEU A 422 -17.21 -10.20 -9.22
N SER A 423 -17.58 -11.41 -9.67
CA SER A 423 -18.70 -11.64 -10.59
C SER A 423 -20.07 -11.26 -10.02
N THR A 424 -20.18 -11.06 -8.70
CA THR A 424 -21.42 -10.60 -8.06
C THR A 424 -21.56 -9.08 -8.06
N VAL A 425 -20.46 -8.35 -8.25
CA VAL A 425 -20.44 -6.89 -8.17
C VAL A 425 -20.78 -6.28 -9.54
N GLU A 426 -21.69 -5.33 -9.53
CA GLU A 426 -22.10 -4.59 -10.71
C GLU A 426 -21.73 -3.11 -10.59
N LEU A 427 -20.96 -2.62 -11.53
CA LEU A 427 -20.62 -1.21 -11.70
C LEU A 427 -20.54 -0.92 -13.21
N GLU A 428 -21.43 -0.09 -13.70
CA GLU A 428 -21.51 0.23 -15.12
C GLU A 428 -20.19 0.76 -15.67
N GLY A 429 -19.71 0.19 -16.81
CA GLY A 429 -18.48 0.59 -17.50
C GLY A 429 -17.18 0.29 -16.73
N SER A 430 -17.26 -0.39 -15.58
CA SER A 430 -16.06 -0.80 -14.84
C SER A 430 -15.22 -1.79 -15.63
N HIS A 431 -13.95 -1.87 -15.27
CA HIS A 431 -13.05 -2.91 -15.78
C HIS A 431 -12.19 -3.50 -14.67
N HIS A 432 -11.72 -4.70 -14.89
CA HIS A 432 -10.75 -5.42 -14.07
C HIS A 432 -9.86 -6.27 -14.97
N ARG A 433 -8.75 -6.74 -14.46
CA ARG A 433 -7.93 -7.74 -15.14
C ARG A 433 -8.47 -9.13 -14.89
N THR A 434 -8.38 -9.99 -15.89
CA THR A 434 -8.81 -11.40 -15.83
C THR A 434 -7.64 -12.36 -15.58
N ASP A 435 -6.41 -11.85 -15.55
CA ASP A 435 -5.16 -12.59 -15.49
C ASP A 435 -4.33 -12.35 -14.23
N ILE A 436 -4.94 -11.83 -13.14
CA ILE A 436 -4.23 -11.64 -11.87
C ILE A 436 -3.72 -12.99 -11.36
N GLY A 437 -2.43 -13.06 -11.07
CA GLY A 437 -1.75 -14.27 -10.65
C GLY A 437 -1.15 -15.11 -11.78
N HIS A 438 -1.31 -14.71 -13.06
CA HIS A 438 -0.87 -15.50 -14.22
C HIS A 438 0.62 -15.93 -14.19
N ARG A 439 1.47 -15.20 -13.45
CA ARG A 439 2.89 -15.54 -13.31
C ARG A 439 3.14 -16.70 -12.34
N ALA A 440 2.14 -17.07 -11.54
CA ALA A 440 2.24 -18.06 -10.47
C ALA A 440 1.14 -19.15 -10.53
N LEU A 441 0.20 -19.07 -11.48
CA LEU A 441 -0.87 -20.02 -11.78
C LEU A 441 -0.53 -20.88 -13.05
#